data_aa473cbc251c13bcfd4c0f4a6f3ef688
#
_entry.id   aa473cbc251c13bcfd4c0f4a6f3ef688
#
_cell.length_a   1.000
_cell.length_b   1.000
_cell.length_c   1.000
_cell.angle_alpha   90.00
_cell.angle_beta   90.00
_cell.angle_gamma   90.00
#
_symmetry.space_group_name_H-M   'P 1'
#
loop_
_entity.id
_entity.type
_entity.pdbx_description
1 polymer ?
#
loop_
_entity_poly.entity_id
_entity_poly.type
_entity_poly.pdbx_seq_one_letter_code
_entity_poly.pdbx_strand_id
1 'polypeptide(L)'
;KRMKKKVTHDKGTVFGYWGYNRDVYTNSNMNFVGPGYDFTLAGVEAKDNPEEFSFDAYFNINKITIPQFNVRIGYYFKKNWALSIGYDHMKYIFRDKNEVLLSGNIETGIDSTWSGIYNSEPVITDRENFHYENSDGLNYIRFELTRTDRWLKTGNKDWFVISSNLGVSAGGLLSFNDFIFAGKKNVRTISMSGY
;
A
#
# COMPACT_ATOMS: atom_id res chain seq x y z
N LYS A 1 2.10 -48.61 9.76
CA LYS A 1 1.84 -47.74 8.57
C LYS A 1 2.62 -46.45 8.79
N ARG A 2 3.78 -46.28 8.11
CA ARG A 2 4.65 -45.10 8.26
C ARG A 2 3.88 -43.90 7.71
N MET A 3 3.48 -42.94 8.56
CA MET A 3 2.86 -41.69 8.09
C MET A 3 3.85 -40.97 7.17
N LYS A 4 3.46 -40.76 5.91
CA LYS A 4 4.24 -39.93 5.00
C LYS A 4 4.31 -38.51 5.58
N LYS A 5 5.51 -38.01 5.81
CA LYS A 5 5.74 -36.65 6.29
C LYS A 5 5.10 -35.66 5.30
N LYS A 6 4.09 -34.94 5.76
CA LYS A 6 3.36 -33.96 4.94
C LYS A 6 4.34 -32.85 4.53
N VAL A 7 4.45 -32.59 3.25
CA VAL A 7 5.27 -31.48 2.73
C VAL A 7 4.46 -30.18 2.85
N THR A 8 5.14 -29.06 3.07
CA THR A 8 4.53 -27.76 3.38
C THR A 8 3.53 -27.23 2.36
N HIS A 9 3.49 -27.74 1.13
CA HIS A 9 2.55 -27.31 0.07
C HIS A 9 1.69 -28.46 -0.48
N ASP A 10 1.43 -29.46 0.34
CA ASP A 10 0.49 -30.52 -0.01
C ASP A 10 -0.96 -30.05 0.21
N LYS A 11 -1.86 -30.60 -0.59
CA LYS A 11 -3.30 -30.37 -0.43
C LYS A 11 -3.72 -30.55 1.04
N GLY A 12 -4.49 -29.62 1.55
CA GLY A 12 -5.00 -29.62 2.91
C GLY A 12 -4.07 -28.96 3.93
N THR A 13 -2.99 -28.31 3.50
CA THR A 13 -2.13 -27.52 4.38
C THR A 13 -2.69 -26.09 4.48
N VAL A 14 -2.83 -25.60 5.70
CA VAL A 14 -3.10 -24.20 6.01
C VAL A 14 -1.77 -23.53 6.33
N PHE A 15 -1.60 -22.30 5.91
CA PHE A 15 -0.44 -21.48 6.26
C PHE A 15 -0.89 -20.09 6.68
N GLY A 16 -0.07 -19.43 7.47
CA GLY A 16 -0.20 -18.03 7.80
C GLY A 16 1.17 -17.42 7.95
N TYR A 17 1.28 -16.16 7.59
CA TYR A 17 2.45 -15.36 7.90
C TYR A 17 2.06 -13.91 8.15
N TRP A 18 2.91 -13.24 8.86
CA TRP A 18 2.88 -11.83 9.11
C TRP A 18 4.27 -11.26 8.91
N GLY A 19 4.39 -10.05 8.41
CA GLY A 19 5.66 -9.41 8.16
C GLY A 19 5.51 -7.91 7.97
N TYR A 20 6.63 -7.24 7.84
CA TYR A 20 6.70 -5.81 7.53
C TYR A 20 6.99 -5.62 6.05
N ASN A 21 6.42 -4.56 5.46
CA ASN A 21 6.62 -4.17 4.07
C ASN A 21 7.34 -2.83 3.95
N ARG A 22 7.84 -2.60 2.76
CA ARG A 22 8.37 -1.33 2.28
C ARG A 22 7.79 -1.10 0.91
N ASP A 23 7.40 0.14 0.63
CA ASP A 23 6.72 0.50 -0.60
C ASP A 23 7.54 1.52 -1.39
N VAL A 24 7.50 1.36 -2.70
CA VAL A 24 8.07 2.29 -3.67
C VAL A 24 6.99 2.67 -4.64
N TYR A 25 6.77 3.96 -4.80
CA TYR A 25 5.72 4.50 -5.66
C TYR A 25 6.31 5.09 -6.94
N THR A 26 5.67 4.80 -8.06
CA THR A 26 5.88 5.56 -9.30
C THR A 26 5.16 6.89 -9.21
N ASN A 27 5.56 7.86 -10.04
CA ASN A 27 4.87 9.14 -10.11
C ASN A 27 3.39 8.93 -10.43
N SER A 28 2.53 9.68 -9.75
CA SER A 28 1.09 9.58 -9.85
C SER A 28 0.48 10.84 -10.46
N ASN A 29 -0.66 10.68 -11.13
CA ASN A 29 -1.53 11.80 -11.50
C ASN A 29 -2.78 11.71 -10.65
N MET A 30 -3.12 12.78 -9.94
CA MET A 30 -4.24 12.78 -9.01
C MET A 30 -5.16 13.96 -9.29
N ASN A 31 -6.46 13.69 -9.36
CA ASN A 31 -7.49 14.72 -9.52
C ASN A 31 -8.17 14.98 -8.17
N PHE A 32 -8.37 16.26 -7.88
CA PHE A 32 -9.01 16.75 -6.67
C PHE A 32 -10.23 17.61 -7.05
N VAL A 33 -11.39 17.16 -6.57
CA VAL A 33 -12.68 17.81 -6.86
C VAL A 33 -13.37 18.18 -5.56
N GLY A 34 -13.83 19.41 -5.49
CA GLY A 34 -14.58 19.91 -4.34
C GLY A 34 -15.33 21.21 -4.68
N PRO A 35 -16.04 21.79 -3.71
CA PRO A 35 -16.73 23.06 -3.92
C PRO A 35 -15.76 24.16 -4.35
N GLY A 36 -15.92 24.66 -5.60
CA GLY A 36 -15.12 25.73 -6.15
C GLY A 36 -13.76 25.30 -6.71
N TYR A 37 -13.47 23.99 -6.80
CA TYR A 37 -12.26 23.51 -7.46
C TYR A 37 -12.42 22.16 -8.13
N ASP A 38 -11.77 22.02 -9.28
CA ASP A 38 -11.53 20.77 -10.00
C ASP A 38 -10.17 20.89 -10.68
N PHE A 39 -9.17 20.20 -10.13
CA PHE A 39 -7.82 20.27 -10.66
C PHE A 39 -7.08 18.95 -10.56
N THR A 40 -6.10 18.77 -11.41
CA THR A 40 -5.20 17.61 -11.46
C THR A 40 -3.78 18.02 -11.19
N LEU A 41 -3.11 17.28 -10.33
CA LEU A 41 -1.65 17.33 -10.14
C LEU A 41 -1.03 16.16 -10.87
N ALA A 42 -0.18 16.42 -11.84
CA ALA A 42 0.54 15.40 -12.60
C ALA A 42 2.01 15.33 -12.19
N GLY A 43 2.56 14.12 -12.16
CA GLY A 43 3.96 13.90 -11.78
C GLY A 43 4.23 13.88 -10.27
N VAL A 44 3.20 13.65 -9.46
CA VAL A 44 3.34 13.63 -8.01
C VAL A 44 4.27 12.50 -7.58
N GLU A 45 5.29 12.85 -6.83
CA GLU A 45 6.16 11.90 -6.13
C GLU A 45 5.62 11.59 -4.74
N ALA A 46 5.61 10.32 -4.39
CA ALA A 46 5.26 9.87 -3.05
C ALA A 46 6.33 8.94 -2.47
N LYS A 47 6.30 8.82 -1.16
CA LYS A 47 7.16 7.93 -0.39
C LYS A 47 6.34 7.14 0.62
N ASP A 48 6.88 6.00 1.03
CA ASP A 48 6.45 5.34 2.26
C ASP A 48 6.98 6.09 3.49
N ASN A 49 6.46 5.74 4.65
CA ASN A 49 6.92 6.31 5.92
C ASN A 49 7.10 5.17 6.94
N PRO A 50 8.19 4.41 6.79
CA PRO A 50 8.49 3.34 7.74
C PRO A 50 8.80 3.92 9.11
N GLU A 51 8.37 3.21 10.15
CA GLU A 51 8.82 3.50 11.51
C GLU A 51 10.34 3.26 11.63
N GLU A 52 10.99 4.07 12.43
CA GLU A 52 12.39 3.82 12.81
C GLU A 52 12.50 2.48 13.52
N PHE A 53 13.56 1.72 13.20
CA PHE A 53 13.73 0.42 13.80
C PHE A 53 13.93 0.53 15.31
N SER A 54 13.00 -0.06 16.06
CA SER A 54 13.14 -0.29 17.49
C SER A 54 12.46 -1.60 17.88
N PHE A 55 12.97 -2.26 18.92
CA PHE A 55 12.33 -3.47 19.42
C PHE A 55 10.93 -3.22 19.91
N ASP A 56 10.65 -2.04 20.47
CA ASP A 56 9.32 -1.67 20.94
C ASP A 56 8.33 -1.48 19.76
N ALA A 57 8.73 -0.82 18.68
CA ALA A 57 7.85 -0.63 17.53
C ALA A 57 7.56 -1.95 16.78
N TYR A 58 8.56 -2.84 16.65
CA TYR A 58 8.47 -4.00 15.76
C TYR A 58 8.13 -5.32 16.46
N PHE A 59 8.34 -5.43 17.78
CA PHE A 59 8.12 -6.68 18.52
C PHE A 59 7.16 -6.55 19.71
N ASN A 60 6.69 -5.33 20.03
CA ASN A 60 5.66 -5.14 21.02
C ASN A 60 4.28 -5.46 20.43
N ILE A 61 3.62 -6.50 20.92
CA ILE A 61 2.33 -7.00 20.42
C ILE A 61 1.26 -5.88 20.37
N ASN A 62 1.31 -4.92 21.27
CA ASN A 62 0.38 -3.80 21.30
C ASN A 62 0.65 -2.72 20.24
N LYS A 63 1.80 -2.79 19.57
CA LYS A 63 2.28 -1.81 18.59
C LYS A 63 2.56 -2.38 17.20
N ILE A 64 2.39 -3.68 16.98
CA ILE A 64 2.73 -4.36 15.72
C ILE A 64 1.95 -3.85 14.49
N THR A 65 0.87 -3.10 14.70
CA THR A 65 0.07 -2.49 13.63
C THR A 65 0.49 -1.05 13.31
N ILE A 66 1.41 -0.45 14.05
CA ILE A 66 1.90 0.91 13.79
C ILE A 66 2.86 0.94 12.57
N PRO A 67 3.86 0.03 12.47
CA PRO A 67 4.67 -0.07 11.25
C PRO A 67 3.83 -0.60 10.07
N GLN A 68 4.30 -0.31 8.85
CA GLN A 68 3.73 -0.93 7.66
C GLN A 68 3.90 -2.45 7.73
N PHE A 69 2.82 -3.18 7.58
CA PHE A 69 2.82 -4.63 7.73
C PHE A 69 1.93 -5.33 6.70
N ASN A 70 2.17 -6.61 6.54
CA ASN A 70 1.30 -7.48 5.76
C ASN A 70 0.97 -8.76 6.54
N VAL A 71 -0.21 -9.29 6.31
CA VAL A 71 -0.65 -10.57 6.85
C VAL A 71 -1.34 -11.39 5.76
N ARG A 72 -1.10 -12.70 5.78
CA ARG A 72 -1.73 -13.66 4.88
C ARG A 72 -2.18 -14.88 5.65
N ILE A 73 -3.35 -15.38 5.26
CA ILE A 73 -3.84 -16.71 5.67
C ILE A 73 -4.28 -17.42 4.41
N GLY A 74 -3.79 -18.64 4.21
CA GLY A 74 -4.05 -19.38 3.00
C GLY A 74 -4.19 -20.89 3.20
N TYR A 75 -4.71 -21.54 2.17
CA TYR A 75 -4.99 -22.95 2.14
C TYR A 75 -4.57 -23.57 0.81
N TYR A 76 -3.78 -24.63 0.85
CA TYR A 76 -3.43 -25.42 -0.32
C TYR A 76 -4.59 -26.36 -0.70
N PHE A 77 -5.43 -25.94 -1.63
CA PHE A 77 -6.57 -26.75 -2.14
C PHE A 77 -6.13 -27.85 -3.09
N LYS A 78 -4.95 -27.71 -3.69
CA LYS A 78 -4.28 -28.69 -4.55
C LYS A 78 -2.79 -28.65 -4.26
N LYS A 79 -2.06 -29.73 -4.56
CA LYS A 79 -0.60 -29.74 -4.45
C LYS A 79 0.00 -28.55 -5.20
N ASN A 80 0.82 -27.75 -4.53
CA ASN A 80 1.49 -26.56 -5.01
C ASN A 80 0.56 -25.36 -5.33
N TRP A 81 -0.75 -25.47 -5.17
CA TRP A 81 -1.69 -24.39 -5.43
C TRP A 81 -2.45 -23.99 -4.17
N ALA A 82 -2.41 -22.74 -3.86
CA ALA A 82 -3.08 -22.17 -2.69
C ALA A 82 -3.98 -21.00 -3.06
N LEU A 83 -5.05 -20.84 -2.28
CA LEU A 83 -5.82 -19.61 -2.18
C LEU A 83 -5.52 -18.98 -0.83
N SER A 84 -5.35 -17.66 -0.82
CA SER A 84 -5.15 -16.91 0.40
C SER A 84 -5.97 -15.62 0.40
N ILE A 85 -6.26 -15.14 1.61
CA ILE A 85 -6.71 -13.78 1.86
C ILE A 85 -5.57 -13.02 2.51
N GLY A 86 -5.39 -11.77 2.11
CA GLY A 86 -4.33 -10.92 2.60
C GLY A 86 -4.80 -9.53 2.94
N TYR A 87 -4.07 -8.92 3.86
CA TYR A 87 -4.21 -7.52 4.23
C TYR A 87 -2.81 -6.89 4.23
N ASP A 88 -2.65 -5.80 3.49
CA ASP A 88 -1.44 -4.99 3.44
C ASP A 88 -1.74 -3.60 3.97
N HIS A 89 -1.06 -3.20 5.02
CA HIS A 89 -1.08 -1.84 5.54
C HIS A 89 0.12 -1.08 4.99
N MET A 90 -0.15 -0.12 4.12
CA MET A 90 0.83 0.70 3.43
C MET A 90 0.67 2.16 3.83
N LYS A 91 1.65 3.00 3.54
CA LYS A 91 1.60 4.45 3.73
C LYS A 91 2.01 5.14 2.44
N TYR A 92 1.20 6.08 1.96
CA TYR A 92 1.47 6.88 0.77
C TYR A 92 1.50 8.35 1.18
N ILE A 93 2.65 8.99 1.07
CA ILE A 93 2.84 10.37 1.54
C ILE A 93 3.50 11.18 0.42
N PHE A 94 2.89 12.28 0.03
CA PHE A 94 3.49 13.21 -0.92
C PHE A 94 4.87 13.65 -0.43
N ARG A 95 5.83 13.69 -1.34
CA ARG A 95 7.12 14.32 -1.06
C ARG A 95 6.92 15.82 -0.89
N ASP A 96 7.52 16.35 0.15
CA ASP A 96 7.55 17.78 0.40
C ASP A 96 8.43 18.50 -0.62
N LYS A 97 8.02 19.69 -1.03
CA LYS A 97 8.72 20.53 -2.04
C LYS A 97 8.87 19.82 -3.40
N ASN A 98 7.83 19.10 -3.80
CA ASN A 98 7.78 18.43 -5.09
C ASN A 98 7.21 19.37 -6.16
N GLU A 99 7.92 19.53 -7.28
CA GLU A 99 7.40 20.22 -8.46
C GLU A 99 6.47 19.27 -9.22
N VAL A 100 5.25 19.74 -9.47
CA VAL A 100 4.20 19.01 -10.18
C VAL A 100 3.54 19.92 -11.22
N LEU A 101 2.86 19.33 -12.20
CA LEU A 101 2.09 20.09 -13.17
C LEU A 101 0.64 20.19 -12.74
N LEU A 102 0.18 21.41 -12.53
CA LEU A 102 -1.20 21.72 -12.17
C LEU A 102 -2.02 22.03 -13.43
N SER A 103 -3.16 21.37 -13.55
CA SER A 103 -4.17 21.63 -14.60
C SER A 103 -5.56 21.67 -13.99
N GLY A 104 -6.40 22.57 -14.45
CA GLY A 104 -7.79 22.69 -14.00
C GLY A 104 -8.16 24.06 -13.49
N ASN A 105 -9.20 24.15 -12.69
CA ASN A 105 -9.73 25.40 -12.18
C ASN A 105 -9.84 25.39 -10.66
N ILE A 106 -9.40 26.48 -10.05
CA ILE A 106 -9.59 26.78 -8.62
C ILE A 106 -10.19 28.19 -8.56
N GLU A 107 -11.46 28.29 -8.15
CA GLU A 107 -12.20 29.55 -8.12
C GLU A 107 -11.54 30.59 -7.21
N THR A 108 -11.73 31.84 -7.58
CA THR A 108 -11.23 32.99 -6.78
C THR A 108 -11.79 32.94 -5.37
N GLY A 109 -10.91 33.03 -4.38
CA GLY A 109 -11.25 33.01 -2.97
C GLY A 109 -11.27 31.61 -2.33
N ILE A 110 -11.01 30.54 -3.10
CA ILE A 110 -10.84 29.21 -2.54
C ILE A 110 -9.48 29.10 -1.85
N ASP A 111 -8.41 29.45 -2.56
CA ASP A 111 -7.06 29.43 -2.01
C ASP A 111 -6.32 30.75 -2.31
N SER A 112 -5.52 31.21 -1.38
CA SER A 112 -4.80 32.49 -1.54
C SER A 112 -3.65 32.44 -2.53
N THR A 113 -3.12 31.24 -2.77
CA THR A 113 -1.91 31.02 -3.60
C THR A 113 -2.27 30.38 -4.95
N TRP A 114 -3.22 29.43 -4.94
CA TRP A 114 -3.49 28.61 -6.11
C TRP A 114 -4.82 28.92 -6.82
N SER A 115 -5.56 29.97 -6.43
CA SER A 115 -6.77 30.37 -7.17
C SER A 115 -6.43 30.79 -8.59
N GLY A 116 -7.08 30.19 -9.61
CA GLY A 116 -6.82 30.44 -11.02
C GLY A 116 -7.21 29.30 -11.93
N ILE A 117 -6.95 29.49 -13.23
CA ILE A 117 -7.14 28.47 -14.27
C ILE A 117 -5.74 28.06 -14.76
N TYR A 118 -5.47 26.79 -14.77
CA TYR A 118 -4.15 26.22 -15.06
C TYR A 118 -4.19 25.24 -16.23
N ASN A 119 -3.12 25.22 -17.02
CA ASN A 119 -2.94 24.31 -18.15
C ASN A 119 -1.52 23.71 -18.13
N SER A 120 -1.30 22.71 -17.27
CA SER A 120 0.00 22.06 -17.06
C SER A 120 1.08 23.03 -16.59
N GLU A 121 0.74 23.89 -15.67
CA GLU A 121 1.69 24.87 -15.11
C GLU A 121 2.45 24.27 -13.92
N PRO A 122 3.75 24.50 -13.81
CA PRO A 122 4.55 23.98 -12.72
C PRO A 122 4.20 24.71 -11.40
N VAL A 123 3.93 23.93 -10.38
CA VAL A 123 3.71 24.40 -8.99
C VAL A 123 4.48 23.51 -8.02
N ILE A 124 4.76 24.05 -6.85
CA ILE A 124 5.43 23.28 -5.78
C ILE A 124 4.41 22.92 -4.73
N THR A 125 4.28 21.61 -4.47
CA THR A 125 3.49 21.09 -3.36
C THR A 125 4.34 21.07 -2.10
N ASP A 126 3.83 21.63 -1.04
CA ASP A 126 4.44 21.58 0.30
C ASP A 126 3.35 21.51 1.38
N ARG A 127 3.77 21.31 2.63
CA ARG A 127 2.82 21.20 3.75
C ARG A 127 2.04 22.48 4.08
N GLU A 128 2.44 23.61 3.54
CA GLU A 128 1.76 24.89 3.75
C GLU A 128 0.66 25.12 2.70
N ASN A 129 0.94 24.78 1.43
CA ASN A 129 0.06 25.05 0.29
C ASN A 129 -0.85 23.85 -0.02
N PHE A 130 -0.25 22.70 -0.29
CA PHE A 130 -0.96 21.49 -0.63
C PHE A 130 -0.18 20.26 -0.18
N HIS A 131 -0.78 19.43 0.62
CA HIS A 131 -0.22 18.14 1.02
C HIS A 131 -1.29 17.06 1.05
N TYR A 132 -0.93 15.85 0.62
CA TYR A 132 -1.80 14.69 0.65
C TYR A 132 -1.07 13.49 1.23
N GLU A 133 -1.74 12.75 2.11
CA GLU A 133 -1.17 11.54 2.69
C GLU A 133 -2.22 10.50 3.09
N ASN A 134 -1.79 9.23 3.07
CA ASN A 134 -2.47 8.09 3.68
C ASN A 134 -1.58 7.51 4.77
N SER A 135 -1.23 8.31 5.78
CA SER A 135 -0.33 7.91 6.87
C SER A 135 -0.95 6.90 7.81
N ASP A 136 -2.27 6.97 8.00
CA ASP A 136 -3.03 6.05 8.85
C ASP A 136 -3.64 4.87 8.07
N GLY A 137 -3.34 4.75 6.81
CA GLY A 137 -3.66 3.55 6.04
C GLY A 137 -4.02 3.76 4.60
N LEU A 138 -3.18 3.21 3.75
CA LEU A 138 -3.50 2.75 2.42
C LEU A 138 -3.62 1.22 2.53
N ASN A 139 -4.84 0.72 2.78
CA ASN A 139 -5.06 -0.66 3.18
C ASN A 139 -5.56 -1.49 2.00
N TYR A 140 -4.81 -2.53 1.63
CA TYR A 140 -5.18 -3.41 0.53
C TYR A 140 -5.64 -4.77 1.06
N ILE A 141 -6.91 -5.10 0.81
CA ILE A 141 -7.51 -6.39 1.14
C ILE A 141 -7.63 -7.17 -0.15
N ARG A 142 -6.99 -8.35 -0.23
CA ARG A 142 -6.92 -9.10 -1.48
C ARG A 142 -7.13 -10.59 -1.32
N PHE A 143 -7.64 -11.20 -2.39
CA PHE A 143 -7.59 -12.64 -2.62
C PHE A 143 -6.45 -12.94 -3.58
N GLU A 144 -5.70 -13.99 -3.28
CA GLU A 144 -4.52 -14.35 -4.06
C GLU A 144 -4.54 -15.85 -4.40
N LEU A 145 -4.33 -16.16 -5.68
CA LEU A 145 -4.05 -17.50 -6.16
C LEU A 145 -2.55 -17.65 -6.34
N THR A 146 -1.94 -18.56 -5.58
CA THR A 146 -0.49 -18.76 -5.59
C THR A 146 -0.12 -20.15 -6.03
N ARG A 147 0.93 -20.26 -6.84
CA ARG A 147 1.64 -21.50 -7.14
C ARG A 147 3.01 -21.49 -6.48
N THR A 148 3.32 -22.57 -5.75
CA THR A 148 4.61 -22.81 -5.10
C THR A 148 5.35 -23.92 -5.80
N ASP A 149 6.49 -23.62 -6.39
CA ASP A 149 7.36 -24.62 -7.03
C ASP A 149 8.66 -24.74 -6.24
N ARG A 150 9.04 -25.99 -5.97
CA ARG A 150 10.27 -26.32 -5.24
C ARG A 150 11.38 -26.61 -6.23
N TRP A 151 12.50 -25.88 -6.13
CA TRP A 151 13.62 -25.97 -7.06
C TRP A 151 14.75 -26.84 -6.53
N LEU A 152 15.09 -26.69 -5.27
CA LEU A 152 16.21 -27.37 -4.67
C LEU A 152 15.82 -28.00 -3.33
N LYS A 153 16.35 -29.20 -3.12
CA LYS A 153 16.17 -29.99 -1.91
C LYS A 153 17.51 -30.60 -1.55
N THR A 154 18.03 -30.34 -0.37
CA THR A 154 19.30 -30.88 0.08
C THR A 154 19.12 -31.98 1.12
N GLY A 155 19.71 -33.15 0.81
CA GLY A 155 19.79 -34.29 1.72
C GLY A 155 18.48 -35.00 2.00
N ASN A 156 18.57 -36.08 2.80
CA ASN A 156 17.42 -36.91 3.15
C ASN A 156 16.43 -36.30 4.14
N LYS A 157 16.76 -35.16 4.74
CA LYS A 157 15.95 -34.53 5.81
C LYS A 157 15.28 -33.23 5.42
N ASP A 158 15.41 -32.77 4.18
CA ASP A 158 14.82 -31.50 3.70
C ASP A 158 15.15 -30.30 4.62
N TRP A 159 16.35 -30.26 5.20
CA TRP A 159 16.74 -29.19 6.11
C TRP A 159 16.96 -27.84 5.43
N PHE A 160 17.19 -27.88 4.11
CA PHE A 160 17.27 -26.69 3.28
C PHE A 160 16.46 -26.88 2.00
N VAL A 161 15.56 -25.97 1.70
CA VAL A 161 14.67 -26.00 0.53
C VAL A 161 14.62 -24.61 -0.08
N ILE A 162 14.85 -24.55 -1.38
CA ILE A 162 14.59 -23.34 -2.17
C ILE A 162 13.28 -23.55 -2.94
N SER A 163 12.35 -22.62 -2.78
CA SER A 163 11.10 -22.61 -3.52
C SER A 163 10.77 -21.19 -4.01
N SER A 164 10.03 -21.12 -5.11
CA SER A 164 9.42 -19.87 -5.57
C SER A 164 7.92 -19.90 -5.36
N ASN A 165 7.35 -18.73 -5.09
CA ASN A 165 5.93 -18.50 -5.09
C ASN A 165 5.60 -17.51 -6.20
N LEU A 166 4.72 -17.90 -7.11
CA LEU A 166 4.16 -17.03 -8.12
C LEU A 166 2.67 -16.90 -7.87
N GLY A 167 2.19 -15.68 -7.71
CA GLY A 167 0.78 -15.41 -7.40
C GLY A 167 0.20 -14.31 -8.27
N VAL A 168 -1.11 -14.37 -8.41
CA VAL A 168 -1.94 -13.30 -8.95
C VAL A 168 -3.02 -12.99 -7.93
N SER A 169 -3.28 -11.70 -7.73
CA SER A 169 -4.26 -11.25 -6.74
C SER A 169 -5.18 -10.18 -7.31
N ALA A 170 -6.37 -10.11 -6.72
CA ALA A 170 -7.32 -9.02 -6.91
C ALA A 170 -7.94 -8.66 -5.56
N GLY A 171 -8.31 -7.39 -5.38
CA GLY A 171 -8.84 -6.95 -4.10
C GLY A 171 -9.36 -5.53 -4.12
N GLY A 172 -9.64 -5.02 -2.92
CA GLY A 172 -10.09 -3.66 -2.66
C GLY A 172 -9.06 -2.86 -1.88
N LEU A 173 -8.89 -1.62 -2.28
CA LEU A 173 -8.09 -0.64 -1.58
C LEU A 173 -9.00 0.24 -0.73
N LEU A 174 -8.74 0.28 0.57
CA LEU A 174 -9.40 1.16 1.52
C LEU A 174 -8.40 2.23 1.96
N SER A 175 -8.65 3.48 1.57
CA SER A 175 -7.73 4.59 1.82
C SER A 175 -8.31 5.53 2.87
N PHE A 176 -7.50 5.85 3.88
CA PHE A 176 -7.75 6.95 4.80
C PHE A 176 -6.95 8.15 4.31
N ASN A 177 -7.66 9.12 3.74
CA ASN A 177 -7.04 10.26 3.06
C ASN A 177 -7.02 11.46 3.98
N ASP A 178 -5.86 12.01 4.19
CA ASP A 178 -5.66 13.29 4.87
C ASP A 178 -5.01 14.26 3.88
N PHE A 179 -5.56 15.46 3.73
CA PHE A 179 -4.97 16.49 2.88
C PHE A 179 -5.09 17.89 3.47
N ILE A 180 -4.18 18.76 3.07
CA ILE A 180 -4.13 20.17 3.40
C ILE A 180 -4.32 20.92 2.09
N PHE A 181 -5.30 21.80 2.04
CA PHE A 181 -5.56 22.70 0.91
C PHE A 181 -6.49 23.82 1.31
N ALA A 182 -6.37 24.98 0.69
CA ALA A 182 -7.22 26.17 0.88
C ALA A 182 -7.28 26.63 2.36
N GLY A 183 -6.14 26.62 3.04
CA GLY A 183 -6.03 26.97 4.45
C GLY A 183 -6.76 26.06 5.41
N LYS A 184 -7.34 24.96 4.92
CA LYS A 184 -8.03 23.95 5.74
C LYS A 184 -7.08 22.81 6.03
N LYS A 185 -6.86 22.57 7.32
CA LYS A 185 -6.12 21.41 7.78
C LYS A 185 -7.10 20.25 7.96
N ASN A 186 -6.89 19.21 7.17
CA ASN A 186 -7.44 17.87 7.32
C ASN A 186 -8.94 17.74 7.53
N VAL A 187 -9.62 17.50 6.43
CA VAL A 187 -10.84 16.69 6.51
C VAL A 187 -10.41 15.27 6.12
N ARG A 188 -10.41 14.36 7.09
CA ARG A 188 -10.19 12.93 6.78
C ARG A 188 -11.34 12.42 5.95
N THR A 189 -11.03 11.86 4.79
CA THR A 189 -11.99 11.17 3.94
C THR A 189 -11.63 9.69 3.83
N ILE A 190 -12.63 8.85 3.59
CA ILE A 190 -12.44 7.41 3.37
C ILE A 190 -12.88 7.13 1.94
N SER A 191 -12.01 6.48 1.18
CA SER A 191 -12.32 6.06 -0.18
C SER A 191 -12.07 4.57 -0.37
N MET A 192 -12.79 3.97 -1.32
CA MET A 192 -12.64 2.57 -1.71
C MET A 192 -12.47 2.47 -3.21
N SER A 193 -11.56 1.62 -3.65
CA SER A 193 -11.36 1.30 -5.07
C SER A 193 -11.05 -0.18 -5.24
N GLY A 194 -11.28 -0.73 -6.46
CA GLY A 194 -10.94 -2.11 -6.81
C GLY A 194 -9.66 -2.17 -7.65
N TYR A 195 -8.85 -3.22 -7.44
CA TYR A 195 -7.64 -3.54 -8.20
C TYR A 195 -7.53 -5.04 -8.48
#